data_88d0557334a3551c775f7ce91c4aec09
#
_entry.id   88d0557334a3551c775f7ce91c4aec09
#
_cell.length_a   1.000
_cell.length_b   1.000
_cell.length_c   1.000
_cell.angle_alpha   90.00
_cell.angle_beta   90.00
_cell.angle_gamma   90.00
#
_symmetry.space_group_name_H-M   'P 1'
#
loop_
_entity.id
_entity.type
_entity.pdbx_description
1 polymer ?
#
loop_
_entity_poly.entity_id
_entity_poly.type
_entity_poly.pdbx_seq_one_letter_code
_entity_poly.pdbx_strand_id
1 'polypeptide(L)'
;MPLVVGPKCFGIPKTAPGLLEWLHLSTMKVSRIILLWLHFQLVLPFRYKSSRSGGLASRNSVEKPASLGGLSEFRARVLRRLRQSRQAADVELVSRSRTQDAEGHTLVPAPQSVELLSAPPVQLPLGSAVLVTGGTPEDLSSLKEHVLEVGKFTVASVFKPGLVIELKSEDVDGLEGVKGEAYKLDVADKRITLTSSTSHGFFNAMMTLRQLISVKDETVSIPQLHIQDAPMHEWRGLMLDVSRHFFSADEVKHLLRTMALFKLNRFHWHLSDDQGFRVPIAKYPKLTEVGAWRDGTQQGHSSWNIQRQRYGGFYTRDQIQDVVSYAESLHIMVVPETDLPGHAQAIVAAYPEFSNQDAVNGAPQVMQTWGVSDYVLAPNDKTFAFVSDLVGEVSNLIKSEYYHVGGDEVSGRQWDSSPSALSFEQQHHLASSRQIAGTFTQKAIEAANRVGRSGIVWDEALATGVPLPQHSVVMIWRDWDNVPSKLRVAAQRGLPVVMCPHSATYLDFAQGPSDPYESQQGVVDLRKVYSLPLDGHGANILGGQGQLWSEYISRGLDDLDFKAWPRGAAIAEATWCDHRRPGFDDFKRRIKARASNFKELGIELIMS
;
A
#
# COMPACT_ATOMS: atom_id res chain seq x y z
N MET A 1 -4.34 55.72 -22.38
CA MET A 1 -3.60 56.63 -21.48
C MET A 1 -3.74 56.11 -20.06
N PRO A 2 -2.64 55.97 -19.37
CA PRO A 2 -2.57 55.20 -18.11
C PRO A 2 -2.49 56.13 -16.90
N LEU A 3 -2.71 55.55 -15.73
CA LEU A 3 -2.11 56.08 -14.49
C LEU A 3 -1.64 54.94 -13.59
N VAL A 4 -0.33 54.95 -13.41
CA VAL A 4 0.48 54.11 -12.53
C VAL A 4 0.50 54.76 -11.15
N VAL A 5 0.36 54.00 -10.07
CA VAL A 5 0.83 54.35 -8.74
C VAL A 5 1.47 53.13 -8.10
N GLY A 6 2.78 53.22 -7.83
CA GLY A 6 3.56 52.20 -7.13
C GLY A 6 3.60 52.42 -5.61
N PRO A 7 3.92 51.39 -4.83
CA PRO A 7 4.08 51.50 -3.39
C PRO A 7 5.55 51.74 -2.97
N LYS A 8 5.68 52.56 -1.93
CA LYS A 8 6.94 52.98 -1.28
C LYS A 8 7.52 51.86 -0.40
N CYS A 9 8.82 51.70 -0.49
CA CYS A 9 9.68 50.96 0.43
C CYS A 9 9.77 51.63 1.82
N PHE A 10 9.74 50.83 2.87
CA PHE A 10 10.32 51.19 4.17
C PHE A 10 11.40 50.17 4.55
N GLY A 11 12.59 50.71 4.86
CA GLY A 11 13.77 49.93 5.16
C GLY A 11 13.81 49.45 6.61
N ILE A 12 14.50 48.34 6.83
CA ILE A 12 14.84 47.75 8.13
C ILE A 12 16.34 47.90 8.37
N PRO A 13 16.82 48.36 9.50
CA PRO A 13 18.25 48.44 9.80
C PRO A 13 18.82 47.10 10.29
N LYS A 14 20.06 46.82 9.87
CA LYS A 14 20.92 45.73 10.33
C LYS A 14 21.56 46.11 11.67
N THR A 15 21.78 45.04 12.47
CA THR A 15 22.82 44.80 13.48
C THR A 15 22.33 44.41 14.87
N ALA A 16 22.65 43.17 15.28
CA ALA A 16 23.55 42.86 16.41
C ALA A 16 23.55 41.34 16.70
N PRO A 17 24.72 40.75 17.06
CA PRO A 17 24.90 39.31 17.28
C PRO A 17 24.68 38.98 18.78
N GLY A 18 24.17 37.76 19.05
CA GLY A 18 24.13 37.24 20.41
C GLY A 18 22.83 36.49 20.77
N LEU A 19 22.60 35.28 20.19
CA LEU A 19 21.45 34.47 20.57
C LEU A 19 21.73 32.98 20.35
N LEU A 20 22.84 32.47 20.95
CA LEU A 20 23.20 31.04 20.86
C LEU A 20 23.48 30.40 22.22
N GLU A 21 23.22 31.09 23.36
CA GLU A 21 23.43 30.52 24.72
C GLU A 21 22.16 30.32 25.57
N TRP A 22 20.95 30.49 25.02
CA TRP A 22 19.69 30.44 25.79
C TRP A 22 18.82 29.20 25.58
N LEU A 23 19.25 28.21 24.81
CA LEU A 23 18.42 27.04 24.46
C LEU A 23 18.68 25.78 25.31
N HIS A 24 19.65 25.79 26.25
CA HIS A 24 19.94 24.59 27.08
C HIS A 24 19.40 24.66 28.52
N LEU A 25 18.70 25.72 28.93
CA LEU A 25 18.14 25.87 30.27
C LEU A 25 16.60 25.91 30.34
N SER A 26 15.89 25.79 29.22
CA SER A 26 14.42 25.94 29.16
C SER A 26 13.63 24.64 29.36
N THR A 27 14.22 23.45 29.13
CA THR A 27 13.46 22.20 29.22
C THR A 27 13.21 21.67 30.63
N MET A 28 14.01 22.08 31.63
CA MET A 28 13.78 21.70 33.02
C MET A 28 12.82 22.60 33.79
N LYS A 29 12.57 23.84 33.34
CA LYS A 29 11.65 24.79 34.02
C LYS A 29 10.21 24.66 33.57
N VAL A 30 9.94 24.22 32.35
CA VAL A 30 8.57 24.02 31.82
C VAL A 30 7.86 22.88 32.54
N SER A 31 8.55 21.79 32.88
CA SER A 31 7.96 20.67 33.63
C SER A 31 7.52 21.03 35.04
N ARG A 32 8.18 22.02 35.72
CA ARG A 32 7.80 22.46 37.04
C ARG A 32 6.62 23.47 37.02
N ILE A 33 6.48 24.25 35.99
CA ILE A 33 5.37 25.23 35.86
C ILE A 33 4.07 24.49 35.50
N ILE A 34 4.11 23.45 34.68
CA ILE A 34 2.91 22.63 34.35
C ILE A 34 2.46 21.83 35.59
N LEU A 35 3.37 21.34 36.42
CA LEU A 35 3.03 20.67 37.68
C LEU A 35 2.43 21.64 38.74
N LEU A 36 2.87 22.88 38.78
CA LEU A 36 2.31 23.93 39.66
C LEU A 36 0.93 24.41 39.16
N TRP A 37 0.72 24.51 37.85
CA TRP A 37 -0.57 24.91 37.28
C TRP A 37 -1.64 23.82 37.48
N LEU A 38 -1.27 22.56 37.40
CA LEU A 38 -2.14 21.42 37.71
C LEU A 38 -2.45 21.30 39.22
N HIS A 39 -1.56 21.77 40.10
CA HIS A 39 -1.81 21.79 41.54
C HIS A 39 -2.77 22.93 41.98
N PHE A 40 -2.80 24.03 41.23
CA PHE A 40 -3.68 25.17 41.53
C PHE A 40 -5.12 25.05 41.03
N GLN A 41 -5.36 24.20 40.04
CA GLN A 41 -6.71 23.91 39.51
C GLN A 41 -7.50 22.87 40.33
N LEU A 42 -6.87 22.19 41.28
CA LEU A 42 -7.48 21.11 42.06
C LEU A 42 -7.97 21.51 43.47
N VAL A 43 -7.82 22.75 43.87
CA VAL A 43 -8.07 23.15 45.29
C VAL A 43 -9.10 24.27 45.48
N LEU A 44 -9.77 24.78 44.45
CA LEU A 44 -10.80 25.80 44.64
C LEU A 44 -12.17 25.37 44.07
N PRO A 45 -13.25 25.40 44.91
CA PRO A 45 -14.61 25.11 44.42
C PRO A 45 -15.21 26.35 43.75
N PHE A 46 -15.60 26.22 42.47
CA PHE A 46 -16.36 27.26 41.76
C PHE A 46 -17.78 27.38 42.33
N ARG A 47 -18.10 28.53 42.93
CA ARG A 47 -19.47 28.98 43.19
C ARG A 47 -19.99 29.69 41.95
N TYR A 48 -20.99 29.09 41.29
CA TYR A 48 -21.77 29.78 40.25
C TYR A 48 -23.02 30.39 40.86
N LYS A 49 -23.18 31.71 40.73
CA LYS A 49 -24.43 32.43 41.05
C LYS A 49 -25.33 32.40 39.81
N SER A 50 -26.48 31.78 39.90
CA SER A 50 -27.56 31.95 38.92
C SER A 50 -28.63 32.85 39.48
N SER A 51 -29.08 33.80 38.70
CA SER A 51 -30.26 34.64 38.99
C SER A 51 -31.48 34.13 38.21
N ARG A 52 -32.49 33.74 38.98
CA ARG A 52 -33.98 33.79 38.79
C ARG A 52 -34.61 33.56 37.42
N SER A 53 -35.54 32.60 37.29
CA SER A 53 -36.94 32.79 37.73
C SER A 53 -37.76 31.47 37.57
N GLY A 54 -38.53 31.19 38.62
CA GLY A 54 -39.95 30.77 38.55
C GLY A 54 -40.33 29.31 38.40
N GLY A 55 -40.91 28.69 39.47
CA GLY A 55 -41.94 27.70 39.30
C GLY A 55 -41.82 26.38 40.13
N LEU A 56 -42.61 26.29 41.15
CA LEU A 56 -42.83 25.18 42.13
C LEU A 56 -42.95 23.75 41.55
N ALA A 57 -42.34 22.77 42.21
CA ALA A 57 -43.06 21.69 42.96
C ALA A 57 -42.11 20.56 43.37
N SER A 58 -42.24 20.26 44.65
CA SER A 58 -41.78 19.14 45.48
C SER A 58 -41.38 17.77 44.86
N ARG A 59 -40.24 17.19 45.32
CA ARG A 59 -40.16 15.96 46.13
C ARG A 59 -38.71 15.60 46.43
N ASN A 60 -38.51 15.21 47.70
CA ASN A 60 -37.26 14.72 48.27
C ASN A 60 -36.73 13.46 47.61
N SER A 61 -35.44 13.38 47.30
CA SER A 61 -34.65 12.18 47.42
C SER A 61 -33.18 12.55 47.67
N VAL A 62 -32.62 12.00 48.74
CA VAL A 62 -31.26 12.18 49.21
C VAL A 62 -30.36 11.34 48.33
N GLU A 63 -29.51 11.96 47.53
CA GLU A 63 -28.43 11.28 46.82
C GLU A 63 -27.17 11.20 47.68
N LYS A 64 -26.64 9.99 47.79
CA LYS A 64 -25.36 9.63 48.44
C LYS A 64 -24.19 10.18 47.62
N PRO A 65 -23.05 10.56 48.24
CA PRO A 65 -21.90 11.05 47.54
C PRO A 65 -21.24 9.94 46.67
N ALA A 66 -20.88 10.32 45.43
CA ALA A 66 -20.25 9.46 44.45
C ALA A 66 -18.91 8.88 44.95
N SER A 67 -18.74 7.60 44.71
CA SER A 67 -17.65 6.75 45.18
C SER A 67 -16.29 7.18 44.62
N LEU A 68 -15.25 7.04 45.45
CA LEU A 68 -13.80 7.23 45.17
C LEU A 68 -13.19 6.35 44.05
N GLY A 69 -14.01 5.66 43.24
CA GLY A 69 -13.54 4.79 42.14
C GLY A 69 -12.91 5.53 40.95
N GLY A 70 -13.33 6.77 40.66
CA GLY A 70 -12.86 7.51 39.49
C GLY A 70 -11.40 7.97 39.55
N LEU A 71 -10.86 8.19 40.75
CA LEU A 71 -9.47 8.64 40.94
C LEU A 71 -8.45 7.51 40.76
N SER A 72 -8.82 6.26 41.06
CA SER A 72 -7.95 5.10 40.86
C SER A 72 -7.82 4.74 39.38
N GLU A 73 -8.90 4.86 38.61
CA GLU A 73 -8.90 4.66 37.14
C GLU A 73 -8.15 5.75 36.39
N PHE A 74 -8.30 7.02 36.82
CA PHE A 74 -7.52 8.13 36.25
C PHE A 74 -6.03 7.96 36.51
N ARG A 75 -5.63 7.62 37.75
CA ARG A 75 -4.21 7.30 38.08
C ARG A 75 -3.69 6.12 37.27
N ALA A 76 -4.48 5.05 37.08
CA ALA A 76 -4.09 3.89 36.28
C ALA A 76 -3.92 4.25 34.80
N ARG A 77 -4.74 5.17 34.27
CA ARG A 77 -4.65 5.66 32.88
C ARG A 77 -3.43 6.55 32.66
N VAL A 78 -3.13 7.44 33.60
CA VAL A 78 -1.92 8.29 33.58
C VAL A 78 -0.65 7.46 33.70
N LEU A 79 -0.62 6.48 34.61
CA LEU A 79 0.54 5.58 34.78
C LEU A 79 0.76 4.65 33.56
N ARG A 80 -0.31 4.22 32.88
CA ARG A 80 -0.20 3.50 31.59
C ARG A 80 0.42 4.38 30.50
N ARG A 81 -0.05 5.63 30.34
CA ARG A 81 0.55 6.58 29.37
C ARG A 81 2.01 6.89 29.67
N LEU A 82 2.38 7.04 30.94
CA LEU A 82 3.78 7.26 31.33
C LEU A 82 4.67 6.02 31.12
N ARG A 83 4.13 4.80 31.26
CA ARG A 83 4.83 3.57 30.89
C ARG A 83 4.99 3.41 29.37
N GLN A 84 3.96 3.76 28.58
CA GLN A 84 4.04 3.76 27.13
C GLN A 84 5.02 4.81 26.60
N SER A 85 5.07 6.02 27.18
CA SER A 85 6.08 7.01 26.80
C SER A 85 7.50 6.65 27.26
N ARG A 86 7.68 5.89 28.36
CA ARG A 86 8.98 5.33 28.73
C ARG A 86 9.40 4.20 27.80
N GLN A 87 8.49 3.27 27.45
CA GLN A 87 8.75 2.25 26.45
C GLN A 87 9.10 2.84 25.08
N ALA A 88 8.40 3.88 24.64
CA ALA A 88 8.73 4.60 23.42
C ALA A 88 10.10 5.29 23.48
N ALA A 89 10.47 5.87 24.63
CA ALA A 89 11.78 6.50 24.83
C ALA A 89 12.91 5.44 24.93
N ASP A 90 12.65 4.28 25.54
CA ASP A 90 13.60 3.19 25.62
C ASP A 90 13.80 2.52 24.24
N VAL A 91 12.74 2.39 23.45
CA VAL A 91 12.81 1.96 22.03
C VAL A 91 13.58 2.97 21.18
N GLU A 92 13.39 4.27 21.41
CA GLU A 92 14.14 5.33 20.70
C GLU A 92 15.64 5.34 21.11
N LEU A 93 15.96 5.07 22.38
CA LEU A 93 17.35 4.94 22.83
C LEU A 93 18.04 3.67 22.31
N VAL A 94 17.31 2.55 22.26
CA VAL A 94 17.82 1.28 21.69
C VAL A 94 17.95 1.39 20.17
N SER A 95 17.04 2.11 19.49
CA SER A 95 17.18 2.39 18.06
C SER A 95 18.38 3.28 17.76
N ARG A 96 18.63 4.31 18.58
CA ARG A 96 19.81 5.19 18.43
C ARG A 96 21.15 4.49 18.64
N SER A 97 21.23 3.49 19.54
CA SER A 97 22.47 2.72 19.74
C SER A 97 22.76 1.72 18.62
N ARG A 98 21.71 1.23 17.90
CA ARG A 98 21.85 0.31 16.76
C ARG A 98 22.02 1.03 15.41
N THR A 99 21.61 2.31 15.29
CA THR A 99 21.73 3.09 14.04
C THR A 99 23.14 3.66 13.82
N GLN A 100 24.04 3.62 14.79
CA GLN A 100 25.43 4.06 14.58
C GLN A 100 26.22 3.17 13.61
N ASP A 101 25.85 1.87 13.46
CA ASP A 101 26.51 0.95 12.52
C ASP A 101 25.96 1.04 11.10
N ALA A 102 24.83 1.75 10.86
CA ALA A 102 24.16 1.87 9.57
C ALA A 102 24.49 3.17 8.80
N GLU A 103 25.26 4.09 9.37
CA GLU A 103 25.65 5.33 8.70
C GLU A 103 26.70 5.05 7.60
N GLY A 104 26.23 4.95 6.35
CA GLY A 104 27.10 4.84 5.18
C GLY A 104 26.52 4.14 3.97
N HIS A 105 25.56 3.24 4.10
CA HIS A 105 24.94 2.61 2.95
C HIS A 105 23.80 3.43 2.36
N THR A 106 23.41 3.09 1.11
CA THR A 106 22.33 3.77 0.37
C THR A 106 21.22 2.81 -0.08
N LEU A 107 21.15 1.61 0.51
CA LEU A 107 20.17 0.58 0.16
C LEU A 107 18.75 0.95 0.60
N VAL A 108 17.77 0.62 -0.22
CA VAL A 108 16.33 0.76 0.05
C VAL A 108 15.63 -0.53 -0.42
N PRO A 109 14.91 -1.23 0.43
CA PRO A 109 14.77 -1.09 1.88
C PRO A 109 16.09 -1.23 2.64
N ALA A 110 16.12 -0.64 3.85
CA ALA A 110 17.28 -0.77 4.75
C ALA A 110 17.39 -2.22 5.25
N PRO A 111 18.55 -2.87 5.10
CA PRO A 111 18.74 -4.22 5.63
C PRO A 111 18.76 -4.26 7.17
N GLN A 112 18.47 -5.44 7.75
CA GLN A 112 18.52 -5.65 9.20
C GLN A 112 19.93 -5.48 9.78
N SER A 113 20.96 -5.89 9.01
CA SER A 113 22.36 -5.73 9.40
C SER A 113 23.23 -5.43 8.18
N VAL A 114 24.09 -4.41 8.31
CA VAL A 114 25.10 -4.05 7.31
C VAL A 114 26.42 -3.76 8.03
N GLU A 115 27.46 -4.48 7.67
CA GLU A 115 28.83 -4.23 8.11
C GLU A 115 29.68 -3.82 6.90
N LEU A 116 30.11 -2.57 6.84
CA LEU A 116 31.02 -2.08 5.81
C LEU A 116 32.45 -2.46 6.17
N LEU A 117 33.15 -3.13 5.24
CA LEU A 117 34.55 -3.48 5.44
C LEU A 117 35.46 -2.26 5.20
N SER A 118 36.51 -2.12 6.00
CA SER A 118 37.54 -1.08 5.86
C SER A 118 38.48 -1.32 4.66
N ALA A 119 37.96 -1.88 3.58
CA ALA A 119 38.68 -2.22 2.37
C ALA A 119 38.15 -1.36 1.20
N PRO A 120 39.00 -1.03 0.19
CA PRO A 120 38.52 -0.27 -0.99
C PRO A 120 37.48 -1.09 -1.74
N PRO A 121 36.53 -0.44 -2.44
CA PRO A 121 35.55 -1.15 -3.27
C PRO A 121 36.23 -2.09 -4.28
N VAL A 122 35.59 -3.20 -4.59
CA VAL A 122 35.99 -4.06 -5.72
C VAL A 122 35.80 -3.24 -6.99
N GLN A 123 36.88 -3.07 -7.75
CA GLN A 123 36.84 -2.36 -9.04
C GLN A 123 37.19 -3.31 -10.18
N LEU A 124 36.38 -3.27 -11.23
CA LEU A 124 36.50 -4.11 -12.40
C LEU A 124 36.21 -3.29 -13.67
N PRO A 125 36.91 -3.53 -14.78
CA PRO A 125 36.50 -3.00 -16.07
C PRO A 125 35.08 -3.45 -16.42
N LEU A 126 34.31 -2.60 -17.06
CA LEU A 126 33.01 -2.96 -17.61
C LEU A 126 33.15 -4.15 -18.58
N GLY A 127 32.28 -5.13 -18.53
CA GLY A 127 32.38 -6.33 -19.33
C GLY A 127 33.32 -7.41 -18.80
N SER A 128 33.84 -7.24 -17.58
CA SER A 128 34.73 -8.24 -16.96
C SER A 128 34.13 -9.64 -16.92
N ALA A 129 35.02 -10.64 -17.04
CA ALA A 129 34.62 -12.05 -16.93
C ALA A 129 34.32 -12.44 -15.48
N VAL A 130 33.20 -13.11 -15.28
CA VAL A 130 32.70 -13.56 -13.96
C VAL A 130 32.52 -15.08 -13.98
N LEU A 131 33.02 -15.75 -12.95
CA LEU A 131 32.70 -17.17 -12.69
C LEU A 131 31.47 -17.21 -11.78
N VAL A 132 30.41 -17.90 -12.21
CA VAL A 132 29.23 -18.14 -11.41
C VAL A 132 29.18 -19.60 -10.99
N THR A 133 28.88 -19.86 -9.71
CA THR A 133 28.79 -21.22 -9.14
C THR A 133 27.57 -21.35 -8.24
N GLY A 134 26.95 -22.54 -8.19
CA GLY A 134 25.75 -22.80 -7.38
C GLY A 134 24.47 -22.25 -7.99
N GLY A 135 23.37 -22.33 -7.25
CA GLY A 135 22.03 -21.93 -7.68
C GLY A 135 21.34 -22.90 -8.64
N THR A 136 20.02 -22.71 -8.82
CA THR A 136 19.22 -23.42 -9.82
C THR A 136 19.35 -22.73 -11.20
N PRO A 137 18.87 -23.35 -12.30
CA PRO A 137 18.82 -22.68 -13.61
C PRO A 137 18.01 -21.38 -13.58
N GLU A 138 16.94 -21.32 -12.78
CA GLU A 138 16.08 -20.16 -12.59
C GLU A 138 16.84 -19.06 -11.85
N ASP A 139 17.57 -19.39 -10.78
CA ASP A 139 18.43 -18.44 -10.04
C ASP A 139 19.51 -17.85 -10.94
N LEU A 140 20.10 -18.68 -11.81
CA LEU A 140 21.13 -18.24 -12.75
C LEU A 140 20.56 -17.33 -13.84
N SER A 141 19.33 -17.59 -14.32
CA SER A 141 18.61 -16.72 -15.26
C SER A 141 18.34 -15.37 -14.63
N SER A 142 17.82 -15.37 -13.41
CA SER A 142 17.54 -14.16 -12.62
C SER A 142 18.82 -13.36 -12.35
N LEU A 143 19.91 -14.01 -11.95
CA LEU A 143 21.22 -13.37 -11.75
C LEU A 143 21.72 -12.70 -13.03
N LYS A 144 21.58 -13.37 -14.18
CA LYS A 144 21.97 -12.83 -15.48
C LYS A 144 21.20 -11.53 -15.77
N GLU A 145 19.88 -11.59 -15.71
CA GLU A 145 19.01 -10.46 -16.06
C GLU A 145 19.20 -9.26 -15.12
N HIS A 146 19.30 -9.52 -13.82
CA HIS A 146 19.20 -8.43 -12.84
C HIS A 146 20.55 -7.92 -12.31
N VAL A 147 21.62 -8.71 -12.43
CA VAL A 147 22.95 -8.37 -11.89
C VAL A 147 24.01 -8.31 -13.01
N LEU A 148 24.11 -9.38 -13.82
CA LEU A 148 25.21 -9.43 -14.80
C LEU A 148 25.03 -8.40 -15.90
N GLU A 149 23.80 -8.12 -16.33
CA GLU A 149 23.52 -7.11 -17.36
C GLU A 149 23.84 -5.69 -16.89
N VAL A 150 23.67 -5.36 -15.62
CA VAL A 150 24.01 -4.03 -15.04
C VAL A 150 25.51 -3.75 -15.17
N GLY A 151 26.35 -4.73 -14.83
CA GLY A 151 27.82 -4.62 -14.97
C GLY A 151 28.34 -5.01 -16.36
N LYS A 152 27.43 -5.35 -17.30
CA LYS A 152 27.77 -5.97 -18.59
C LYS A 152 28.73 -7.16 -18.44
N PHE A 153 28.65 -7.88 -17.34
CA PHE A 153 29.51 -9.00 -17.03
C PHE A 153 29.32 -10.15 -18.01
N THR A 154 30.41 -10.82 -18.36
CA THR A 154 30.39 -12.03 -19.19
C THR A 154 30.67 -13.27 -18.34
N VAL A 155 29.81 -14.30 -18.44
CA VAL A 155 30.04 -15.56 -17.72
C VAL A 155 31.20 -16.31 -18.36
N ALA A 156 32.24 -16.53 -17.57
CA ALA A 156 33.44 -17.24 -18.03
C ALA A 156 33.46 -18.68 -17.55
N SER A 157 33.91 -19.56 -18.43
CA SER A 157 34.25 -20.96 -18.11
C SER A 157 35.73 -21.18 -17.77
N VAL A 158 36.52 -20.10 -17.54
CA VAL A 158 37.99 -20.15 -17.57
C VAL A 158 38.67 -19.76 -16.25
N PHE A 159 39.90 -20.24 -16.09
CA PHE A 159 40.79 -20.36 -14.94
C PHE A 159 41.23 -19.06 -14.20
N LYS A 160 40.88 -17.86 -14.67
CA LYS A 160 41.16 -16.58 -13.98
C LYS A 160 40.01 -15.61 -14.16
N PRO A 161 38.90 -15.82 -13.44
CA PRO A 161 37.80 -14.84 -13.46
C PRO A 161 38.23 -13.54 -12.78
N GLY A 162 37.75 -12.42 -13.30
CA GLY A 162 37.89 -11.12 -12.64
C GLY A 162 37.12 -11.04 -11.32
N LEU A 163 36.02 -11.78 -11.24
CA LEU A 163 35.10 -11.85 -10.10
C LEU A 163 34.51 -13.26 -9.99
N VAL A 164 34.28 -13.75 -8.78
CA VAL A 164 33.51 -14.97 -8.52
C VAL A 164 32.20 -14.62 -7.84
N ILE A 165 31.09 -15.11 -8.36
CA ILE A 165 29.77 -15.02 -7.72
C ILE A 165 29.33 -16.43 -7.36
N GLU A 166 29.06 -16.67 -6.09
CA GLU A 166 28.66 -17.96 -5.56
C GLU A 166 27.25 -17.86 -4.95
N LEU A 167 26.34 -18.73 -5.41
CA LEU A 167 25.02 -18.91 -4.82
C LEU A 167 25.06 -20.13 -3.91
N LYS A 168 24.97 -19.91 -2.60
CA LYS A 168 25.10 -20.94 -1.57
C LYS A 168 23.76 -21.25 -0.94
N SER A 169 23.26 -22.47 -1.19
CA SER A 169 21.97 -22.91 -0.64
C SER A 169 22.14 -23.36 0.82
N GLU A 170 21.86 -22.45 1.75
CA GLU A 170 21.89 -22.68 3.20
C GLU A 170 20.84 -21.83 3.91
N ASP A 171 20.39 -22.30 5.07
CA ASP A 171 19.50 -21.53 5.93
C ASP A 171 20.20 -20.28 6.49
N VAL A 172 19.42 -19.22 6.64
CA VAL A 172 19.87 -17.95 7.21
C VAL A 172 19.19 -17.76 8.56
N ASP A 173 19.95 -18.06 9.63
CA ASP A 173 19.47 -17.98 11.00
C ASP A 173 19.74 -16.62 11.66
N GLY A 174 19.07 -16.38 12.79
CA GLY A 174 19.31 -15.20 13.65
C GLY A 174 18.61 -13.93 13.20
N LEU A 175 17.75 -13.99 12.16
CA LEU A 175 16.96 -12.86 11.65
C LEU A 175 15.51 -12.97 12.14
N GLU A 176 14.88 -11.81 12.33
CA GLU A 176 13.43 -11.71 12.50
C GLU A 176 12.72 -11.61 11.15
N GLY A 177 11.43 -11.99 11.10
CA GLY A 177 10.60 -11.85 9.92
C GLY A 177 10.40 -13.11 9.09
N VAL A 178 10.21 -12.95 7.79
CA VAL A 178 9.83 -14.01 6.85
C VAL A 178 11.06 -14.82 6.44
N LYS A 179 11.26 -15.97 7.07
CA LYS A 179 12.45 -16.82 6.87
C LYS A 179 12.67 -17.27 5.44
N GLY A 180 11.60 -17.58 4.70
CA GLY A 180 11.69 -17.98 3.29
C GLY A 180 12.16 -16.88 2.33
N GLU A 181 12.34 -15.65 2.82
CA GLU A 181 12.85 -14.52 2.04
C GLU A 181 14.19 -14.00 2.58
N ALA A 182 14.74 -14.66 3.61
CA ALA A 182 15.99 -14.29 4.25
C ALA A 182 17.22 -14.56 3.35
N TYR A 183 18.23 -13.71 3.47
CA TYR A 183 19.49 -13.86 2.74
C TYR A 183 20.68 -13.29 3.51
N LYS A 184 21.89 -13.77 3.11
CA LYS A 184 23.17 -13.11 3.38
C LYS A 184 23.81 -12.70 2.05
N LEU A 185 24.50 -11.58 2.08
CA LEU A 185 25.30 -11.08 0.96
C LEU A 185 26.66 -10.66 1.49
N ASP A 186 27.69 -11.38 1.06
CA ASP A 186 29.08 -11.11 1.40
C ASP A 186 29.83 -10.65 0.16
N VAL A 187 30.44 -9.47 0.22
CA VAL A 187 31.31 -8.93 -0.83
C VAL A 187 32.69 -8.70 -0.20
N ALA A 188 33.64 -9.55 -0.54
CA ALA A 188 35.00 -9.47 -0.02
C ALA A 188 36.02 -9.81 -1.12
N ASP A 189 37.03 -8.98 -1.29
CA ASP A 189 38.01 -9.09 -2.36
C ASP A 189 37.36 -9.18 -3.76
N LYS A 190 37.56 -10.27 -4.47
CA LYS A 190 36.93 -10.53 -5.78
C LYS A 190 35.92 -11.69 -5.70
N ARG A 191 35.24 -11.84 -4.57
CA ARG A 191 34.22 -12.84 -4.35
C ARG A 191 32.95 -12.18 -3.83
N ILE A 192 31.84 -12.56 -4.39
CA ILE A 192 30.47 -12.25 -3.91
C ILE A 192 29.81 -13.57 -3.58
N THR A 193 29.35 -13.73 -2.35
CA THR A 193 28.57 -14.90 -1.92
C THR A 193 27.17 -14.46 -1.56
N LEU A 194 26.18 -15.07 -2.25
CA LEU A 194 24.76 -14.95 -1.93
C LEU A 194 24.35 -16.23 -1.22
N THR A 195 23.83 -16.13 0.00
CA THR A 195 23.37 -17.29 0.77
C THR A 195 21.88 -17.17 1.05
N SER A 196 21.11 -18.20 0.71
CA SER A 196 19.69 -18.34 1.04
C SER A 196 19.26 -19.79 0.92
N SER A 197 18.18 -20.20 1.59
CA SER A 197 17.57 -21.51 1.42
C SER A 197 16.49 -21.56 0.32
N THR A 198 16.17 -20.41 -0.30
CA THR A 198 15.11 -20.30 -1.32
C THR A 198 15.52 -19.42 -2.49
N SER A 199 14.91 -19.63 -3.66
CA SER A 199 15.08 -18.75 -4.83
C SER A 199 14.59 -17.32 -4.55
N HIS A 200 13.53 -17.16 -3.74
CA HIS A 200 13.06 -15.83 -3.36
C HIS A 200 14.08 -15.04 -2.52
N GLY A 201 14.75 -15.71 -1.55
CA GLY A 201 15.83 -15.07 -0.79
C GLY A 201 17.05 -14.76 -1.66
N PHE A 202 17.42 -15.61 -2.63
CA PHE A 202 18.44 -15.29 -3.62
C PHE A 202 18.06 -14.07 -4.45
N PHE A 203 16.80 -13.99 -4.91
CA PHE A 203 16.30 -12.84 -5.64
C PHE A 203 16.44 -11.54 -4.83
N ASN A 204 16.05 -11.55 -3.56
CA ASN A 204 16.21 -10.40 -2.66
C ASN A 204 17.67 -9.98 -2.50
N ALA A 205 18.59 -10.96 -2.39
CA ALA A 205 20.03 -10.69 -2.35
C ALA A 205 20.53 -10.07 -3.68
N MET A 206 20.03 -10.56 -4.82
CA MET A 206 20.35 -10.01 -6.16
C MET A 206 19.86 -8.57 -6.30
N MET A 207 18.65 -8.23 -5.82
CA MET A 207 18.14 -6.85 -5.84
C MET A 207 18.98 -5.93 -4.95
N THR A 208 19.47 -6.43 -3.81
CA THR A 208 20.42 -5.70 -2.97
C THR A 208 21.76 -5.50 -3.68
N LEU A 209 22.32 -6.55 -4.27
CA LEU A 209 23.57 -6.48 -5.03
C LEU A 209 23.45 -5.50 -6.22
N ARG A 210 22.35 -5.54 -6.95
CA ARG A 210 22.07 -4.59 -8.04
C ARG A 210 22.16 -3.13 -7.59
N GLN A 211 21.61 -2.82 -6.41
CA GLN A 211 21.68 -1.48 -5.83
C GLN A 211 23.11 -1.07 -5.39
N LEU A 212 24.00 -2.03 -5.12
CA LEU A 212 25.40 -1.80 -4.73
C LEU A 212 26.32 -1.58 -5.94
N ILE A 213 25.96 -2.12 -7.11
CA ILE A 213 26.74 -1.96 -8.34
C ILE A 213 26.65 -0.50 -8.82
N SER A 214 27.80 0.13 -8.96
CA SER A 214 27.95 1.46 -9.57
C SER A 214 28.82 1.37 -10.81
N VAL A 215 28.35 1.92 -11.92
CA VAL A 215 29.11 1.97 -13.19
C VAL A 215 29.46 3.41 -13.50
N LYS A 216 30.75 3.69 -13.60
CA LYS A 216 31.27 5.02 -13.95
C LYS A 216 32.54 4.87 -14.77
N ASP A 217 32.64 5.63 -15.85
CA ASP A 217 33.83 5.70 -16.72
C ASP A 217 34.36 4.29 -17.09
N GLU A 218 33.46 3.41 -17.56
CA GLU A 218 33.72 2.00 -17.91
C GLU A 218 34.30 1.14 -16.75
N THR A 219 34.13 1.60 -15.52
CA THR A 219 34.52 0.87 -14.31
C THR A 219 33.29 0.52 -13.50
N VAL A 220 33.17 -0.77 -13.15
CA VAL A 220 32.21 -1.28 -12.17
C VAL A 220 32.85 -1.20 -10.79
N SER A 221 32.15 -0.60 -9.84
CA SER A 221 32.57 -0.48 -8.44
C SER A 221 31.51 -1.09 -7.52
N ILE A 222 31.94 -1.96 -6.61
CA ILE A 222 31.06 -2.65 -5.64
C ILE A 222 31.70 -2.51 -4.24
N PRO A 223 31.01 -1.91 -3.25
CA PRO A 223 31.56 -1.80 -1.89
C PRO A 223 31.77 -3.17 -1.26
N GLN A 224 32.79 -3.31 -0.44
CA GLN A 224 33.03 -4.52 0.34
C GLN A 224 32.26 -4.45 1.66
N LEU A 225 31.45 -5.49 1.95
CA LEU A 225 30.51 -5.49 3.08
C LEU A 225 29.97 -6.90 3.38
N HIS A 226 29.37 -7.02 4.55
CA HIS A 226 28.51 -8.14 4.93
C HIS A 226 27.10 -7.64 5.22
N ILE A 227 26.07 -8.32 4.66
CA ILE A 227 24.67 -8.04 4.89
C ILE A 227 23.97 -9.32 5.36
N GLN A 228 23.08 -9.18 6.35
CA GLN A 228 22.09 -10.18 6.71
C GLN A 228 20.73 -9.49 6.78
N ASP A 229 19.73 -10.07 6.10
CA ASP A 229 18.48 -9.38 5.91
C ASP A 229 17.29 -10.33 5.66
N ALA A 230 16.12 -9.92 6.10
CA ALA A 230 14.82 -10.55 5.85
C ALA A 230 13.71 -9.52 6.03
N PRO A 231 12.59 -9.60 5.27
CA PRO A 231 11.45 -8.71 5.46
C PRO A 231 10.67 -9.05 6.73
N MET A 232 10.13 -8.02 7.40
CA MET A 232 9.28 -8.21 8.58
C MET A 232 7.88 -8.70 8.22
N HIS A 233 7.34 -8.26 7.07
CA HIS A 233 6.00 -8.61 6.62
C HIS A 233 6.02 -9.39 5.30
N GLU A 234 5.10 -10.35 5.19
CA GLU A 234 4.93 -11.19 3.99
C GLU A 234 4.15 -10.49 2.85
N TRP A 235 3.35 -9.44 3.16
CA TRP A 235 2.63 -8.66 2.17
C TRP A 235 3.27 -7.27 2.00
N ARG A 236 3.85 -7.04 0.84
CA ARG A 236 4.46 -5.77 0.45
C ARG A 236 3.96 -5.41 -0.94
N GLY A 237 2.84 -4.66 -0.99
CA GLY A 237 2.02 -4.56 -2.21
C GLY A 237 1.98 -3.18 -2.86
N LEU A 238 1.70 -3.20 -4.16
CA LEU A 238 1.09 -2.10 -4.91
C LEU A 238 -0.13 -2.61 -5.68
N MET A 239 -1.20 -1.82 -5.69
CA MET A 239 -2.36 -2.01 -6.53
C MET A 239 -2.30 -1.06 -7.73
N LEU A 240 -2.71 -1.54 -8.91
CA LEU A 240 -2.96 -0.71 -10.09
C LEU A 240 -4.39 -0.90 -10.56
N ASP A 241 -5.13 0.20 -10.59
CA ASP A 241 -6.43 0.31 -11.25
C ASP A 241 -6.22 0.45 -12.76
N VAL A 242 -6.69 -0.54 -13.52
CA VAL A 242 -6.66 -0.53 -14.99
C VAL A 242 -8.06 -0.30 -15.58
N SER A 243 -9.04 -0.03 -14.72
CA SER A 243 -10.45 0.13 -15.10
C SER A 243 -10.81 1.57 -15.42
N ARG A 244 -10.42 2.55 -14.59
CA ARG A 244 -10.65 3.97 -14.85
C ARG A 244 -9.81 4.44 -16.03
N HIS A 245 -8.50 4.13 -16.02
CA HIS A 245 -7.66 4.23 -17.21
C HIS A 245 -6.99 2.88 -17.51
N PHE A 246 -6.92 2.52 -18.78
CA PHE A 246 -6.35 1.24 -19.23
C PHE A 246 -4.84 1.38 -19.42
N PHE A 247 -4.11 0.42 -18.87
CA PHE A 247 -2.66 0.27 -19.04
C PHE A 247 -2.37 -1.00 -19.84
N SER A 248 -1.50 -0.92 -20.82
CA SER A 248 -1.06 -2.07 -21.60
C SER A 248 -0.29 -3.08 -20.74
N ALA A 249 -0.16 -4.32 -21.21
CA ALA A 249 0.62 -5.35 -20.54
C ALA A 249 2.10 -4.92 -20.32
N ASP A 250 2.66 -4.17 -21.27
CA ASP A 250 4.04 -3.67 -21.15
C ASP A 250 4.18 -2.58 -20.08
N GLU A 251 3.18 -1.69 -19.92
CA GLU A 251 3.15 -0.72 -18.83
C GLU A 251 3.00 -1.39 -17.46
N VAL A 252 2.19 -2.44 -17.37
CA VAL A 252 2.10 -3.26 -16.14
C VAL A 252 3.44 -3.92 -15.84
N LYS A 253 4.11 -4.53 -16.83
CA LYS A 253 5.44 -5.13 -16.64
C LYS A 253 6.51 -4.10 -16.25
N HIS A 254 6.41 -2.85 -16.72
CA HIS A 254 7.27 -1.76 -16.30
C HIS A 254 7.13 -1.47 -14.79
N LEU A 255 5.90 -1.38 -14.28
CA LEU A 255 5.64 -1.23 -12.85
C LEU A 255 6.21 -2.41 -12.04
N LEU A 256 5.96 -3.66 -12.48
CA LEU A 256 6.46 -4.88 -11.83
C LEU A 256 7.99 -4.88 -11.70
N ARG A 257 8.71 -4.46 -12.74
CA ARG A 257 10.18 -4.39 -12.74
C ARG A 257 10.71 -3.43 -11.66
N THR A 258 10.03 -2.30 -11.47
CA THR A 258 10.42 -1.33 -10.46
C THR A 258 10.01 -1.79 -9.07
N MET A 259 8.86 -2.45 -8.92
CA MET A 259 8.46 -3.13 -7.69
C MET A 259 9.52 -4.14 -7.21
N ALA A 260 10.04 -4.94 -8.13
CA ALA A 260 11.06 -5.94 -7.87
C ALA A 260 12.35 -5.34 -7.30
N LEU A 261 12.83 -4.21 -7.85
CA LEU A 261 14.03 -3.52 -7.37
C LEU A 261 13.95 -3.16 -5.88
N PHE A 262 12.75 -2.81 -5.40
CA PHE A 262 12.46 -2.49 -4.01
C PHE A 262 11.89 -3.65 -3.21
N LYS A 263 11.91 -4.89 -3.76
CA LYS A 263 11.49 -6.12 -3.08
C LYS A 263 10.01 -6.11 -2.65
N LEU A 264 9.16 -5.38 -3.39
CA LEU A 264 7.71 -5.54 -3.31
C LEU A 264 7.33 -6.87 -3.96
N ASN A 265 6.39 -7.62 -3.34
CA ASN A 265 6.09 -9.00 -3.73
C ASN A 265 4.61 -9.31 -3.97
N ARG A 266 3.74 -8.28 -3.93
CA ARG A 266 2.31 -8.42 -4.23
C ARG A 266 1.89 -7.34 -5.21
N PHE A 267 1.40 -7.76 -6.37
CA PHE A 267 0.78 -6.88 -7.37
C PHE A 267 -0.72 -7.12 -7.38
N HIS A 268 -1.48 -6.17 -6.81
CA HIS A 268 -2.93 -6.21 -6.82
C HIS A 268 -3.43 -5.58 -8.12
N TRP A 269 -4.08 -6.37 -8.97
CA TRP A 269 -4.55 -5.98 -10.29
C TRP A 269 -6.05 -5.75 -10.25
N HIS A 270 -6.47 -4.48 -10.19
CA HIS A 270 -7.88 -4.07 -10.16
C HIS A 270 -8.44 -4.07 -11.59
N LEU A 271 -9.11 -5.17 -11.98
CA LEU A 271 -9.46 -5.51 -13.36
C LEU A 271 -10.85 -5.07 -13.79
N SER A 272 -11.72 -4.68 -12.87
CA SER A 272 -13.09 -4.24 -13.21
C SER A 272 -13.59 -3.17 -12.26
N ASP A 273 -14.31 -2.21 -12.84
CA ASP A 273 -15.00 -1.14 -12.12
C ASP A 273 -16.13 -0.57 -13.01
N ASP A 274 -16.83 0.45 -12.54
CA ASP A 274 -17.94 1.11 -13.24
C ASP A 274 -17.55 1.61 -14.65
N GLN A 275 -16.28 2.01 -14.86
CA GLN A 275 -15.76 2.63 -16.07
C GLN A 275 -15.10 1.65 -17.03
N GLY A 276 -14.94 0.38 -16.64
CA GLY A 276 -14.36 -0.61 -17.53
C GLY A 276 -14.18 -2.00 -16.95
N PHE A 277 -14.32 -3.02 -17.79
CA PHE A 277 -14.07 -4.42 -17.49
C PHE A 277 -12.92 -4.93 -18.38
N ARG A 278 -11.81 -5.46 -17.81
CA ARG A 278 -10.55 -5.62 -18.54
C ARG A 278 -10.10 -7.06 -18.77
N VAL A 279 -10.80 -8.05 -18.22
CA VAL A 279 -10.42 -9.46 -18.32
C VAL A 279 -11.43 -10.25 -19.16
N PRO A 280 -11.00 -11.05 -20.18
CA PRO A 280 -11.91 -11.80 -21.03
C PRO A 280 -12.49 -13.00 -20.28
N ILE A 281 -13.80 -13.14 -20.29
CA ILE A 281 -14.55 -14.25 -19.73
C ILE A 281 -15.25 -14.98 -20.87
N ALA A 282 -14.84 -16.22 -21.14
CA ALA A 282 -15.30 -16.96 -22.33
C ALA A 282 -16.83 -17.16 -22.34
N LYS A 283 -17.43 -17.41 -21.16
CA LYS A 283 -18.88 -17.56 -21.03
C LYS A 283 -19.63 -16.25 -21.17
N TYR A 284 -18.95 -15.10 -20.94
CA TYR A 284 -19.56 -13.76 -20.94
C TYR A 284 -18.77 -12.77 -21.82
N PRO A 285 -18.71 -12.97 -23.15
CA PRO A 285 -17.83 -12.20 -24.04
C PRO A 285 -18.17 -10.70 -24.08
N LYS A 286 -19.44 -10.30 -23.87
CA LYS A 286 -19.83 -8.90 -23.84
C LYS A 286 -19.17 -8.10 -22.70
N LEU A 287 -18.62 -8.74 -21.68
CA LEU A 287 -17.88 -8.04 -20.64
C LEU A 287 -16.71 -7.24 -21.23
N THR A 288 -16.04 -7.78 -22.26
CA THR A 288 -14.96 -7.07 -22.97
C THR A 288 -15.39 -6.43 -24.28
N GLU A 289 -16.43 -6.96 -24.95
CA GLU A 289 -16.97 -6.35 -26.18
C GLU A 289 -17.71 -5.02 -25.92
N VAL A 290 -18.43 -4.93 -24.79
CA VAL A 290 -19.22 -3.78 -24.35
C VAL A 290 -18.62 -3.16 -23.10
N GLY A 291 -18.45 -3.93 -22.02
CA GLY A 291 -18.04 -3.44 -20.71
C GLY A 291 -16.64 -2.83 -20.66
N ALA A 292 -15.77 -3.13 -21.64
CA ALA A 292 -14.44 -2.54 -21.73
C ALA A 292 -14.41 -1.15 -22.38
N TRP A 293 -15.55 -0.63 -22.88
CA TRP A 293 -15.58 0.57 -23.72
C TRP A 293 -16.61 1.57 -23.23
N ARG A 294 -16.23 2.85 -23.19
CA ARG A 294 -17.11 3.99 -22.89
C ARG A 294 -17.00 5.07 -23.96
N ASP A 295 -18.09 5.83 -24.17
CA ASP A 295 -18.18 6.84 -25.25
C ASP A 295 -17.64 8.21 -24.85
N GLY A 296 -17.17 8.34 -23.64
CA GLY A 296 -16.55 9.57 -23.13
C GLY A 296 -15.82 9.31 -21.82
N THR A 297 -14.92 10.22 -21.46
CA THR A 297 -14.15 10.16 -20.22
C THR A 297 -14.13 11.53 -19.56
N GLN A 298 -14.49 11.58 -18.28
CA GLN A 298 -14.36 12.79 -17.47
C GLN A 298 -12.90 13.25 -17.44
N GLN A 299 -12.71 14.56 -17.57
CA GLN A 299 -11.42 15.23 -17.44
C GLN A 299 -11.43 16.08 -16.18
N GLY A 300 -10.44 15.86 -15.32
CA GLY A 300 -10.32 16.55 -14.03
C GLY A 300 -11.48 16.23 -13.07
N HIS A 301 -11.74 17.16 -12.14
CA HIS A 301 -12.67 16.95 -11.03
C HIS A 301 -14.13 17.26 -11.36
N SER A 302 -14.44 17.76 -12.56
CA SER A 302 -15.80 18.15 -12.94
C SER A 302 -16.48 17.09 -13.78
N SER A 303 -17.55 16.48 -13.28
CA SER A 303 -18.39 15.52 -14.01
C SER A 303 -19.06 16.07 -15.28
N TRP A 304 -19.10 17.40 -15.45
CA TRP A 304 -19.60 18.06 -16.64
C TRP A 304 -18.57 18.17 -17.77
N ASN A 305 -17.28 17.98 -17.45
CA ASN A 305 -16.18 18.06 -18.43
C ASN A 305 -15.86 16.65 -18.96
N ILE A 306 -16.66 16.19 -19.92
CA ILE A 306 -16.49 14.87 -20.54
C ILE A 306 -15.87 15.03 -21.93
N GLN A 307 -14.69 14.47 -22.14
CA GLN A 307 -14.11 14.30 -23.46
C GLN A 307 -14.88 13.21 -24.20
N ARG A 308 -15.67 13.61 -25.19
CA ARG A 308 -16.51 12.69 -25.99
C ARG A 308 -15.66 11.98 -27.04
N GLN A 309 -14.95 11.00 -26.61
CA GLN A 309 -14.15 10.10 -27.44
C GLN A 309 -14.26 8.69 -26.88
N ARG A 310 -14.53 7.72 -27.76
CA ARG A 310 -14.56 6.32 -27.34
C ARG A 310 -13.22 5.93 -26.73
N TYR A 311 -13.26 5.44 -25.51
CA TYR A 311 -12.10 5.05 -24.74
C TYR A 311 -12.29 3.66 -24.13
N GLY A 312 -11.22 2.88 -24.05
CA GLY A 312 -11.23 1.58 -23.40
C GLY A 312 -10.08 0.69 -23.87
N GLY A 313 -10.14 -0.56 -23.48
CA GLY A 313 -9.19 -1.61 -23.76
C GLY A 313 -9.47 -2.81 -22.87
N PHE A 314 -8.89 -3.95 -23.19
CA PHE A 314 -8.92 -5.14 -22.37
C PHE A 314 -7.69 -6.01 -22.73
N TYR A 315 -7.34 -6.89 -21.81
CA TYR A 315 -6.22 -7.83 -22.05
C TYR A 315 -6.72 -9.06 -22.78
N THR A 316 -5.89 -9.61 -23.67
CA THR A 316 -6.07 -10.98 -24.16
C THR A 316 -5.64 -11.97 -23.08
N ARG A 317 -6.06 -13.23 -23.20
CA ARG A 317 -5.63 -14.31 -22.30
C ARG A 317 -4.10 -14.46 -22.30
N ASP A 318 -3.49 -14.36 -23.48
CA ASP A 318 -2.03 -14.48 -23.64
C ASP A 318 -1.29 -13.30 -22.97
N GLN A 319 -1.82 -12.07 -23.07
CA GLN A 319 -1.26 -10.92 -22.38
C GLN A 319 -1.33 -11.07 -20.85
N ILE A 320 -2.45 -11.59 -20.32
CA ILE A 320 -2.57 -11.85 -18.89
C ILE A 320 -1.55 -12.90 -18.44
N GLN A 321 -1.41 -13.99 -19.17
CA GLN A 321 -0.45 -15.04 -18.87
C GLN A 321 1.00 -14.54 -18.96
N ASP A 322 1.31 -13.68 -19.93
CA ASP A 322 2.63 -13.05 -20.07
C ASP A 322 2.96 -12.16 -18.87
N VAL A 323 2.00 -11.32 -18.42
CA VAL A 323 2.17 -10.49 -17.21
C VAL A 323 2.35 -11.36 -15.96
N VAL A 324 1.53 -12.42 -15.80
CA VAL A 324 1.62 -13.32 -14.64
C VAL A 324 2.97 -14.06 -14.63
N SER A 325 3.39 -14.62 -15.76
CA SER A 325 4.68 -15.33 -15.85
C SER A 325 5.86 -14.39 -15.61
N TYR A 326 5.78 -13.15 -16.09
CA TYR A 326 6.79 -12.13 -15.81
C TYR A 326 6.83 -11.76 -14.32
N ALA A 327 5.67 -11.56 -13.70
CA ALA A 327 5.59 -11.29 -12.25
C ALA A 327 6.17 -12.46 -11.42
N GLU A 328 5.86 -13.72 -11.80
CA GLU A 328 6.41 -14.91 -11.15
C GLU A 328 7.95 -14.96 -11.25
N SER A 329 8.54 -14.60 -12.40
CA SER A 329 9.99 -14.52 -12.56
C SER A 329 10.65 -13.46 -11.66
N LEU A 330 9.88 -12.47 -11.20
CA LEU A 330 10.28 -11.44 -10.27
C LEU A 330 9.89 -11.74 -8.81
N HIS A 331 9.42 -12.94 -8.51
CA HIS A 331 8.88 -13.32 -7.20
C HIS A 331 7.73 -12.41 -6.72
N ILE A 332 6.94 -11.87 -7.64
CA ILE A 332 5.76 -11.06 -7.37
C ILE A 332 4.51 -11.89 -7.65
N MET A 333 3.66 -12.09 -6.63
CA MET A 333 2.36 -12.72 -6.80
C MET A 333 1.36 -11.70 -7.35
N VAL A 334 0.66 -12.04 -8.43
CA VAL A 334 -0.44 -11.26 -8.97
C VAL A 334 -1.72 -11.61 -8.20
N VAL A 335 -2.37 -10.62 -7.61
CA VAL A 335 -3.66 -10.76 -6.92
C VAL A 335 -4.74 -10.11 -7.79
N PRO A 336 -5.58 -10.90 -8.48
CA PRO A 336 -6.66 -10.33 -9.30
C PRO A 336 -7.79 -9.81 -8.43
N GLU A 337 -8.37 -8.67 -8.86
CA GLU A 337 -9.63 -8.16 -8.32
C GLU A 337 -10.67 -8.02 -9.44
N THR A 338 -11.89 -8.48 -9.14
CA THR A 338 -13.11 -8.05 -9.82
C THR A 338 -14.09 -7.58 -8.77
N ASP A 339 -14.40 -6.28 -8.79
CA ASP A 339 -15.19 -5.66 -7.74
C ASP A 339 -16.69 -5.96 -7.87
N LEU A 340 -17.29 -6.40 -6.77
CA LEU A 340 -18.66 -6.89 -6.66
C LEU A 340 -19.21 -6.62 -5.24
N PRO A 341 -20.50 -6.36 -5.06
CA PRO A 341 -21.55 -6.15 -6.07
C PRO A 341 -21.74 -4.70 -6.50
N GLY A 342 -21.04 -3.77 -5.86
CA GLY A 342 -20.83 -2.38 -6.31
C GLY A 342 -19.83 -2.33 -7.46
N HIS A 343 -19.49 -1.13 -7.92
CA HIS A 343 -18.52 -0.91 -8.99
C HIS A 343 -18.75 -1.82 -10.22
N ALA A 344 -20.03 -2.14 -10.47
CA ALA A 344 -20.46 -3.15 -11.41
C ALA A 344 -21.18 -2.57 -12.65
N GLN A 345 -21.16 -1.23 -12.86
CA GLN A 345 -21.90 -0.61 -13.96
C GLN A 345 -21.43 -1.09 -15.33
N ALA A 346 -20.13 -1.37 -15.52
CA ALA A 346 -19.63 -1.96 -16.76
C ALA A 346 -20.19 -3.39 -16.98
N ILE A 347 -20.37 -4.17 -15.91
CA ILE A 347 -20.96 -5.51 -15.97
C ILE A 347 -22.43 -5.42 -16.40
N VAL A 348 -23.23 -4.58 -15.75
CA VAL A 348 -24.65 -4.47 -16.05
C VAL A 348 -24.92 -3.72 -17.37
N ALA A 349 -23.99 -2.91 -17.86
CA ALA A 349 -24.04 -2.37 -19.21
C ALA A 349 -23.86 -3.46 -20.27
N ALA A 350 -22.99 -4.42 -20.02
CA ALA A 350 -22.77 -5.57 -20.90
C ALA A 350 -23.88 -6.63 -20.82
N TYR A 351 -24.41 -6.85 -19.63
CA TYR A 351 -25.43 -7.86 -19.31
C TYR A 351 -26.52 -7.25 -18.41
N PRO A 352 -27.47 -6.49 -18.98
CA PRO A 352 -28.53 -5.82 -18.21
C PRO A 352 -29.36 -6.75 -17.32
N GLU A 353 -29.42 -8.04 -17.65
CA GLU A 353 -30.11 -9.05 -16.87
C GLU A 353 -29.50 -9.33 -15.47
N PHE A 354 -28.30 -8.81 -15.18
CA PHE A 354 -27.71 -8.84 -13.85
C PHE A 354 -28.02 -7.60 -13.02
N SER A 355 -28.69 -6.58 -13.62
CA SER A 355 -29.13 -5.38 -12.90
C SER A 355 -30.47 -5.58 -12.20
N ASN A 356 -30.83 -4.64 -11.33
CA ASN A 356 -32.14 -4.58 -10.67
C ASN A 356 -33.16 -3.94 -11.65
N GLN A 357 -33.62 -4.71 -12.64
CA GLN A 357 -34.44 -4.23 -13.76
C GLN A 357 -35.78 -3.63 -13.34
N ASP A 358 -36.29 -4.00 -12.18
CA ASP A 358 -37.51 -3.49 -11.56
C ASP A 358 -37.33 -2.15 -10.80
N ALA A 359 -36.08 -1.72 -10.65
CA ALA A 359 -35.71 -0.45 -10.01
C ALA A 359 -35.02 0.54 -10.95
N VAL A 360 -34.74 0.17 -12.22
CA VAL A 360 -34.02 1.01 -13.18
C VAL A 360 -34.79 1.18 -14.46
N ASN A 361 -34.71 2.36 -15.07
CA ASN A 361 -35.28 2.66 -16.36
C ASN A 361 -34.24 2.51 -17.46
N GLY A 362 -34.31 1.43 -18.22
CA GLY A 362 -33.43 1.14 -19.36
C GLY A 362 -32.09 0.46 -18.97
N ALA A 363 -31.30 0.13 -19.99
CA ALA A 363 -29.97 -0.46 -19.81
C ALA A 363 -28.96 0.66 -19.50
N PRO A 364 -28.12 0.51 -18.47
CA PRO A 364 -27.05 1.45 -18.20
C PRO A 364 -25.99 1.41 -19.30
N GLN A 365 -25.29 2.52 -19.50
CA GLN A 365 -24.05 2.56 -20.27
C GLN A 365 -22.86 2.42 -19.33
N VAL A 366 -21.70 2.02 -19.85
CA VAL A 366 -20.44 2.06 -19.10
C VAL A 366 -20.20 3.49 -18.61
N MET A 367 -19.86 3.65 -17.34
CA MET A 367 -19.74 4.97 -16.69
C MET A 367 -18.64 5.82 -17.32
N GLN A 368 -18.92 7.11 -17.52
CA GLN A 368 -18.00 8.06 -18.16
C GLN A 368 -17.41 9.08 -17.18
N THR A 369 -17.90 9.08 -15.95
CA THR A 369 -17.53 10.01 -14.88
C THR A 369 -16.82 9.28 -13.75
N TRP A 370 -16.22 10.03 -12.84
CA TRP A 370 -15.63 9.50 -11.61
C TRP A 370 -16.65 9.51 -10.47
N GLY A 371 -16.47 8.63 -9.50
CA GLY A 371 -17.32 8.48 -8.32
C GLY A 371 -18.00 7.11 -8.27
N VAL A 372 -18.93 6.96 -7.32
CA VAL A 372 -19.66 5.72 -7.03
C VAL A 372 -20.94 5.66 -7.83
N SER A 373 -21.17 4.55 -8.52
CA SER A 373 -22.42 4.29 -9.25
C SER A 373 -23.51 3.75 -8.32
N ASP A 374 -24.78 4.08 -8.62
CA ASP A 374 -25.92 3.43 -7.98
C ASP A 374 -26.24 2.06 -8.60
N TYR A 375 -25.63 1.71 -9.75
CA TYR A 375 -25.85 0.42 -10.40
C TYR A 375 -25.09 -0.70 -9.68
N VAL A 376 -25.85 -1.55 -9.00
CA VAL A 376 -25.35 -2.73 -8.28
C VAL A 376 -25.96 -4.01 -8.85
N LEU A 377 -25.31 -5.15 -8.64
CA LEU A 377 -25.82 -6.44 -9.09
C LEU A 377 -27.11 -6.83 -8.38
N ALA A 378 -28.08 -7.42 -9.09
CA ALA A 378 -29.34 -7.89 -8.53
C ALA A 378 -29.14 -9.19 -7.70
N PRO A 379 -29.70 -9.29 -6.48
CA PRO A 379 -29.53 -10.45 -5.62
C PRO A 379 -30.47 -11.61 -6.03
N ASN A 380 -30.02 -12.40 -7.00
CA ASN A 380 -30.76 -13.57 -7.48
C ASN A 380 -29.83 -14.68 -7.94
N ASP A 381 -30.38 -15.91 -8.09
CA ASP A 381 -29.60 -17.11 -8.40
C ASP A 381 -28.82 -16.98 -9.73
N LYS A 382 -29.38 -16.30 -10.73
CA LYS A 382 -28.70 -16.08 -12.02
C LYS A 382 -27.44 -15.25 -11.84
N THR A 383 -27.52 -14.19 -11.06
CA THR A 383 -26.38 -13.31 -10.77
C THR A 383 -25.34 -14.02 -9.89
N PHE A 384 -25.76 -14.80 -8.90
CA PHE A 384 -24.83 -15.58 -8.09
C PHE A 384 -24.13 -16.68 -8.90
N ALA A 385 -24.82 -17.30 -9.87
CA ALA A 385 -24.17 -18.21 -10.82
C ALA A 385 -23.13 -17.48 -11.69
N PHE A 386 -23.46 -16.29 -12.18
CA PHE A 386 -22.50 -15.44 -12.90
C PHE A 386 -21.27 -15.12 -12.04
N VAL A 387 -21.45 -14.69 -10.79
CA VAL A 387 -20.33 -14.41 -9.86
C VAL A 387 -19.45 -15.64 -9.69
N SER A 388 -20.04 -16.82 -9.54
CA SER A 388 -19.28 -18.07 -9.42
C SER A 388 -18.48 -18.40 -10.69
N ASP A 389 -19.08 -18.22 -11.86
CA ASP A 389 -18.40 -18.44 -13.16
C ASP A 389 -17.25 -17.44 -13.34
N LEU A 390 -17.48 -16.17 -13.05
CA LEU A 390 -16.49 -15.10 -13.16
C LEU A 390 -15.27 -15.38 -12.29
N VAL A 391 -15.49 -15.60 -10.99
CA VAL A 391 -14.41 -15.88 -10.04
C VAL A 391 -13.65 -17.15 -10.45
N GLY A 392 -14.37 -18.19 -10.88
CA GLY A 392 -13.77 -19.45 -11.35
C GLY A 392 -12.90 -19.27 -12.58
N GLU A 393 -13.37 -18.50 -13.58
CA GLU A 393 -12.62 -18.31 -14.83
C GLU A 393 -11.39 -17.42 -14.63
N VAL A 394 -11.50 -16.32 -13.88
CA VAL A 394 -10.36 -15.45 -13.56
C VAL A 394 -9.33 -16.18 -12.71
N SER A 395 -9.76 -16.99 -11.72
CA SER A 395 -8.86 -17.79 -10.88
C SER A 395 -8.09 -18.86 -11.68
N ASN A 396 -8.69 -19.37 -12.77
CA ASN A 396 -8.00 -20.30 -13.67
C ASN A 396 -7.01 -19.60 -14.59
N LEU A 397 -7.28 -18.34 -14.93
CA LEU A 397 -6.43 -17.53 -15.79
C LEU A 397 -5.23 -16.95 -15.02
N ILE A 398 -5.47 -16.48 -13.80
CA ILE A 398 -4.46 -15.90 -12.90
C ILE A 398 -4.31 -16.83 -11.68
N LYS A 399 -3.26 -17.65 -11.70
CA LYS A 399 -2.98 -18.59 -10.61
C LYS A 399 -2.38 -17.83 -9.44
N SER A 400 -3.22 -17.50 -8.46
CA SER A 400 -2.85 -16.78 -7.23
C SER A 400 -3.33 -17.58 -6.01
N GLU A 401 -2.73 -17.39 -4.86
CA GLU A 401 -3.27 -17.87 -3.58
C GLU A 401 -4.52 -17.08 -3.15
N TYR A 402 -4.67 -15.87 -3.70
CA TYR A 402 -5.71 -14.91 -3.32
C TYR A 402 -6.59 -14.51 -4.50
N TYR A 403 -7.81 -14.09 -4.18
CA TYR A 403 -8.73 -13.44 -5.09
C TYR A 403 -9.44 -12.30 -4.36
N HIS A 404 -9.32 -11.07 -4.85
CA HIS A 404 -10.01 -9.92 -4.27
C HIS A 404 -11.38 -9.75 -4.93
N VAL A 405 -12.43 -9.68 -4.11
CA VAL A 405 -13.83 -9.60 -4.57
C VAL A 405 -14.42 -8.19 -4.43
N GLY A 406 -13.61 -7.20 -4.01
CA GLY A 406 -14.07 -5.83 -3.78
C GLY A 406 -14.93 -5.69 -2.53
N GLY A 407 -16.14 -5.19 -2.71
CA GLY A 407 -17.16 -5.08 -1.67
C GLY A 407 -17.22 -3.73 -0.97
N ASP A 408 -16.52 -2.74 -1.50
CA ASP A 408 -16.53 -1.35 -1.04
C ASP A 408 -17.66 -0.54 -1.69
N GLU A 409 -17.99 0.57 -1.06
CA GLU A 409 -18.86 1.65 -1.53
C GLU A 409 -20.22 1.19 -2.14
N VAL A 410 -20.73 0.04 -1.74
CA VAL A 410 -21.95 -0.55 -2.30
C VAL A 410 -23.17 0.32 -2.02
N SER A 411 -23.74 0.95 -3.05
CA SER A 411 -24.98 1.71 -2.94
C SER A 411 -26.17 0.78 -2.76
N GLY A 412 -26.90 0.91 -1.65
CA GLY A 412 -28.13 0.17 -1.41
C GLY A 412 -29.36 0.70 -2.13
N ARG A 413 -29.27 1.85 -2.78
CA ARG A 413 -30.45 2.61 -3.31
C ARG A 413 -31.30 1.82 -4.29
N GLN A 414 -30.67 1.05 -5.18
CA GLN A 414 -31.41 0.22 -6.12
C GLN A 414 -32.12 -0.93 -5.42
N TRP A 415 -31.49 -1.57 -4.46
CA TRP A 415 -32.10 -2.65 -3.70
C TRP A 415 -33.27 -2.16 -2.83
N ASP A 416 -33.09 -0.99 -2.18
CA ASP A 416 -34.16 -0.38 -1.36
C ASP A 416 -35.40 -0.01 -2.18
N SER A 417 -35.28 0.15 -3.51
CA SER A 417 -36.37 0.48 -4.45
C SER A 417 -36.81 -0.69 -5.34
N SER A 418 -36.10 -1.84 -5.30
CA SER A 418 -36.39 -3.02 -6.13
C SER A 418 -37.31 -4.00 -5.40
N PRO A 419 -38.55 -4.25 -5.86
CA PRO A 419 -39.44 -5.27 -5.29
C PRO A 419 -38.81 -6.66 -5.22
N SER A 420 -38.00 -7.06 -6.21
CA SER A 420 -37.32 -8.35 -6.22
C SER A 420 -36.19 -8.42 -5.17
N ALA A 421 -35.43 -7.35 -5.00
CA ALA A 421 -34.38 -7.28 -3.96
C ALA A 421 -34.99 -7.26 -2.54
N LEU A 422 -36.09 -6.52 -2.34
CA LEU A 422 -36.83 -6.52 -1.08
C LEU A 422 -37.44 -7.91 -0.77
N SER A 423 -37.93 -8.61 -1.79
CA SER A 423 -38.40 -10.00 -1.63
C SER A 423 -37.24 -10.94 -1.25
N PHE A 424 -36.06 -10.78 -1.86
CA PHE A 424 -34.86 -11.53 -1.49
C PHE A 424 -34.46 -11.27 -0.03
N GLU A 425 -34.45 -10.00 0.41
CA GLU A 425 -34.17 -9.59 1.78
C GLU A 425 -35.11 -10.29 2.77
N GLN A 426 -36.42 -10.27 2.49
CA GLN A 426 -37.44 -10.95 3.31
C GLN A 426 -37.26 -12.48 3.35
N GLN A 427 -37.04 -13.11 2.18
CA GLN A 427 -36.87 -14.58 2.09
C GLN A 427 -35.62 -15.06 2.82
N HIS A 428 -34.54 -14.27 2.84
CA HIS A 428 -33.29 -14.60 3.48
C HIS A 428 -33.16 -14.01 4.90
N HIS A 429 -34.24 -13.41 5.45
CA HIS A 429 -34.27 -12.81 6.79
C HIS A 429 -33.16 -11.77 7.00
N LEU A 430 -32.82 -11.01 5.96
CA LEU A 430 -31.83 -9.94 6.03
C LEU A 430 -32.47 -8.69 6.64
N ALA A 431 -31.71 -7.90 7.39
CA ALA A 431 -32.19 -6.72 8.09
C ALA A 431 -32.08 -5.42 7.27
N SER A 432 -31.34 -5.43 6.15
CA SER A 432 -31.13 -4.27 5.30
C SER A 432 -30.34 -4.62 4.04
N SER A 433 -30.38 -3.73 3.03
CA SER A 433 -29.56 -3.81 1.82
C SER A 433 -28.06 -3.99 2.08
N ARG A 434 -27.55 -3.48 3.21
CA ARG A 434 -26.17 -3.74 3.66
C ARG A 434 -25.89 -5.24 3.84
N GLN A 435 -26.85 -6.02 4.30
CA GLN A 435 -26.71 -7.47 4.43
C GLN A 435 -26.82 -8.18 3.08
N ILE A 436 -27.51 -7.59 2.08
CA ILE A 436 -27.46 -8.06 0.70
C ILE A 436 -26.01 -7.94 0.19
N ALA A 437 -25.35 -6.79 0.40
CA ALA A 437 -23.94 -6.61 0.04
C ALA A 437 -23.04 -7.67 0.70
N GLY A 438 -23.21 -7.89 2.01
CA GLY A 438 -22.48 -8.94 2.74
C GLY A 438 -22.73 -10.35 2.19
N THR A 439 -23.95 -10.64 1.74
CA THR A 439 -24.30 -11.93 1.11
C THR A 439 -23.58 -12.12 -0.23
N PHE A 440 -23.48 -11.06 -1.05
CA PHE A 440 -22.69 -11.09 -2.29
C PHE A 440 -21.21 -11.36 -1.99
N THR A 441 -20.63 -10.60 -1.08
CA THR A 441 -19.24 -10.76 -0.65
C THR A 441 -18.98 -12.19 -0.16
N GLN A 442 -19.86 -12.73 0.70
CA GLN A 442 -19.76 -14.10 1.19
C GLN A 442 -19.77 -15.12 0.04
N LYS A 443 -20.73 -15.01 -0.90
CA LYS A 443 -20.85 -15.94 -2.04
C LYS A 443 -19.68 -15.84 -3.00
N ALA A 444 -19.14 -14.65 -3.23
CA ALA A 444 -17.96 -14.45 -4.07
C ALA A 444 -16.70 -15.08 -3.44
N ILE A 445 -16.49 -14.90 -2.12
CA ILE A 445 -15.41 -15.56 -1.39
C ILE A 445 -15.60 -17.10 -1.39
N GLU A 446 -16.81 -17.60 -1.19
CA GLU A 446 -17.09 -19.03 -1.28
C GLU A 446 -16.78 -19.59 -2.68
N ALA A 447 -17.01 -18.79 -3.73
CA ALA A 447 -16.62 -19.17 -5.09
C ALA A 447 -15.09 -19.23 -5.25
N ALA A 448 -14.35 -18.28 -4.69
CA ALA A 448 -12.89 -18.30 -4.65
C ALA A 448 -12.35 -19.51 -3.86
N ASN A 449 -12.94 -19.79 -2.70
CA ASN A 449 -12.56 -20.94 -1.85
C ASN A 449 -12.78 -22.28 -2.56
N ARG A 450 -13.86 -22.42 -3.36
CA ARG A 450 -14.12 -23.64 -4.13
C ARG A 450 -13.04 -23.96 -5.15
N VAL A 451 -12.31 -22.95 -5.62
CA VAL A 451 -11.19 -23.11 -6.55
C VAL A 451 -9.83 -22.99 -5.86
N GLY A 452 -9.81 -23.07 -4.52
CA GLY A 452 -8.59 -23.09 -3.71
C GLY A 452 -7.92 -21.73 -3.53
N ARG A 453 -8.70 -20.62 -3.57
CA ARG A 453 -8.20 -19.25 -3.35
C ARG A 453 -8.75 -18.67 -2.06
N SER A 454 -7.94 -17.96 -1.29
CA SER A 454 -8.41 -17.16 -0.15
C SER A 454 -9.03 -15.86 -0.66
N GLY A 455 -10.28 -15.58 -0.27
CA GLY A 455 -10.95 -14.35 -0.67
C GLY A 455 -10.41 -13.13 0.08
N ILE A 456 -10.22 -12.01 -0.62
CA ILE A 456 -9.88 -10.71 -0.03
C ILE A 456 -11.05 -9.75 -0.23
N VAL A 457 -11.28 -8.86 0.75
CA VAL A 457 -12.34 -7.86 0.73
C VAL A 457 -11.85 -6.53 1.30
N TRP A 458 -12.49 -5.45 0.89
CA TRP A 458 -12.37 -4.17 1.57
C TRP A 458 -13.08 -4.19 2.93
N ASP A 459 -12.72 -3.30 3.83
CA ASP A 459 -13.10 -3.32 5.25
C ASP A 459 -14.58 -3.02 5.53
N GLU A 460 -15.37 -2.59 4.53
CA GLU A 460 -16.83 -2.49 4.59
C GLU A 460 -17.48 -3.82 4.98
N ALA A 461 -16.92 -4.91 4.50
CA ALA A 461 -17.43 -6.26 4.76
C ALA A 461 -17.50 -6.58 6.25
N LEU A 462 -16.63 -6.00 7.10
CA LEU A 462 -16.69 -6.16 8.56
C LEU A 462 -17.97 -5.59 9.19
N ALA A 463 -18.60 -4.61 8.54
CA ALA A 463 -19.76 -3.87 9.03
C ALA A 463 -21.10 -4.37 8.46
N THR A 464 -21.11 -5.34 7.55
CA THR A 464 -22.35 -5.85 6.91
C THR A 464 -23.24 -6.66 7.86
N GLY A 465 -22.66 -7.23 8.90
CA GLY A 465 -23.34 -8.18 9.80
C GLY A 465 -23.40 -9.62 9.25
N VAL A 466 -22.94 -9.85 8.02
CA VAL A 466 -22.80 -11.20 7.43
C VAL A 466 -21.40 -11.74 7.76
N PRO A 467 -21.28 -12.98 8.26
CA PRO A 467 -19.99 -13.58 8.56
C PRO A 467 -19.16 -13.79 7.27
N LEU A 468 -17.90 -13.41 7.30
CA LEU A 468 -16.96 -13.76 6.25
C LEU A 468 -16.53 -15.23 6.37
N PRO A 469 -16.36 -15.96 5.26
CA PRO A 469 -15.80 -17.31 5.26
C PRO A 469 -14.42 -17.37 5.94
N GLN A 470 -14.02 -18.54 6.42
CA GLN A 470 -12.69 -18.75 7.01
C GLN A 470 -11.60 -18.45 5.97
N HIS A 471 -10.45 -18.01 6.46
CA HIS A 471 -9.29 -17.61 5.64
C HIS A 471 -9.50 -16.38 4.75
N SER A 472 -10.60 -15.64 4.95
CA SER A 472 -10.77 -14.34 4.30
C SER A 472 -9.74 -13.34 4.82
N VAL A 473 -9.19 -12.52 3.92
CA VAL A 473 -8.29 -11.42 4.26
C VAL A 473 -9.05 -10.10 4.15
N VAL A 474 -8.80 -9.16 5.06
CA VAL A 474 -9.45 -7.84 5.04
C VAL A 474 -8.41 -6.77 4.73
N MET A 475 -8.66 -5.94 3.71
CA MET A 475 -7.88 -4.74 3.43
C MET A 475 -8.52 -3.53 4.09
N ILE A 476 -7.82 -2.91 5.07
CA ILE A 476 -8.32 -1.75 5.81
C ILE A 476 -7.85 -0.47 5.11
N TRP A 477 -8.80 0.27 4.49
CA TRP A 477 -8.52 1.51 3.78
C TRP A 477 -9.15 2.75 4.44
N ARG A 478 -10.34 2.63 5.06
CA ARG A 478 -11.06 3.74 5.70
C ARG A 478 -10.47 4.06 7.06
N ASP A 479 -9.41 4.83 7.08
CA ASP A 479 -8.70 5.22 8.30
C ASP A 479 -9.37 6.35 9.10
N TRP A 480 -10.37 7.01 8.54
CA TRP A 480 -11.26 7.94 9.25
C TRP A 480 -12.35 7.24 10.09
N ASP A 481 -12.53 5.93 9.94
CA ASP A 481 -13.60 5.14 10.56
C ASP A 481 -13.04 4.09 11.53
N ASN A 482 -12.60 4.55 12.71
CA ASN A 482 -12.23 3.73 13.87
C ASN A 482 -11.41 2.46 13.56
N VAL A 483 -10.25 2.61 12.94
CA VAL A 483 -9.32 1.51 12.60
C VAL A 483 -9.06 0.57 13.79
N PRO A 484 -8.81 1.02 15.04
CA PRO A 484 -8.62 0.11 16.16
C PRO A 484 -9.82 -0.82 16.44
N SER A 485 -11.04 -0.39 16.12
CA SER A 485 -12.22 -1.25 16.24
C SER A 485 -12.26 -2.32 15.15
N LYS A 486 -11.96 -1.95 13.91
CA LYS A 486 -11.88 -2.89 12.77
C LYS A 486 -10.81 -3.96 13.02
N LEU A 487 -9.64 -3.56 13.48
CA LEU A 487 -8.55 -4.48 13.84
C LEU A 487 -8.95 -5.45 14.96
N ARG A 488 -9.65 -4.96 16.00
CA ARG A 488 -10.17 -5.85 17.05
C ARG A 488 -11.21 -6.85 16.52
N VAL A 489 -12.09 -6.41 15.62
CA VAL A 489 -13.08 -7.30 15.00
C VAL A 489 -12.39 -8.36 14.14
N ALA A 490 -11.39 -7.97 13.34
CA ALA A 490 -10.58 -8.90 12.56
C ALA A 490 -9.86 -9.90 13.46
N ALA A 491 -9.19 -9.44 14.53
CA ALA A 491 -8.52 -10.29 15.51
C ALA A 491 -9.48 -11.31 16.17
N GLN A 492 -10.66 -10.85 16.61
CA GLN A 492 -11.68 -11.72 17.22
C GLN A 492 -12.21 -12.80 16.28
N ARG A 493 -12.24 -12.51 14.96
CA ARG A 493 -12.69 -13.43 13.92
C ARG A 493 -11.54 -14.25 13.30
N GLY A 494 -10.29 -14.02 13.72
CA GLY A 494 -9.11 -14.68 13.16
C GLY A 494 -8.83 -14.32 11.69
N LEU A 495 -9.25 -13.11 11.26
CA LEU A 495 -9.06 -12.63 9.89
C LEU A 495 -7.72 -11.90 9.77
N PRO A 496 -6.82 -12.34 8.88
CA PRO A 496 -5.62 -11.57 8.54
C PRO A 496 -5.98 -10.23 7.89
N VAL A 497 -5.08 -9.25 8.07
CA VAL A 497 -5.30 -7.87 7.62
C VAL A 497 -4.13 -7.37 6.77
N VAL A 498 -4.44 -6.66 5.70
CA VAL A 498 -3.49 -5.81 4.95
C VAL A 498 -3.85 -4.35 5.19
N MET A 499 -2.86 -3.55 5.57
CA MET A 499 -3.06 -2.12 5.84
C MET A 499 -2.95 -1.30 4.57
N CYS A 500 -4.04 -0.61 4.23
CA CYS A 500 -4.16 0.24 3.05
C CYS A 500 -4.73 1.62 3.39
N PRO A 501 -4.32 2.29 4.51
CA PRO A 501 -4.97 3.49 5.00
C PRO A 501 -4.96 4.60 3.94
N HIS A 502 -6.15 5.14 3.64
CA HIS A 502 -6.35 6.15 2.61
C HIS A 502 -5.44 7.38 2.78
N SER A 503 -5.27 7.87 4.00
CA SER A 503 -4.45 9.06 4.28
C SER A 503 -2.94 8.85 4.10
N ALA A 504 -2.48 7.59 3.92
CA ALA A 504 -1.06 7.26 3.84
C ALA A 504 -0.68 6.41 2.63
N THR A 505 -1.61 5.68 2.00
CA THR A 505 -1.28 4.72 0.93
C THR A 505 -1.99 4.96 -0.39
N TYR A 506 -2.89 5.96 -0.49
CA TYR A 506 -3.52 6.34 -1.76
C TYR A 506 -2.58 7.24 -2.56
N LEU A 507 -1.96 6.65 -3.58
CA LEU A 507 -0.91 7.30 -4.36
C LEU A 507 -1.45 8.15 -5.53
N ASP A 508 -2.75 8.15 -5.75
CA ASP A 508 -3.48 9.04 -6.67
C ASP A 508 -3.56 10.49 -6.17
N PHE A 509 -3.35 10.72 -4.87
CA PHE A 509 -3.19 12.06 -4.29
C PHE A 509 -1.89 12.74 -4.74
N ALA A 510 -1.89 14.08 -4.69
CA ALA A 510 -0.68 14.86 -4.94
C ALA A 510 0.44 14.48 -3.97
N GLN A 511 1.68 14.45 -4.45
CA GLN A 511 2.87 14.27 -3.61
C GLN A 511 3.23 15.54 -2.83
N GLY A 512 2.83 16.70 -3.35
CA GLY A 512 3.09 18.00 -2.77
C GLY A 512 2.25 19.09 -3.44
N PRO A 513 2.29 20.33 -2.94
CA PRO A 513 1.47 21.43 -3.45
C PRO A 513 1.81 21.87 -4.88
N SER A 514 2.95 21.44 -5.42
CA SER A 514 3.44 21.77 -6.78
C SER A 514 3.44 20.56 -7.70
N ASP A 515 2.59 19.58 -7.43
CA ASP A 515 2.44 18.38 -8.27
C ASP A 515 2.05 18.81 -9.71
N PRO A 516 2.83 18.43 -10.75
CA PRO A 516 2.58 18.84 -12.13
C PRO A 516 1.45 18.05 -12.80
N TYR A 517 0.97 16.99 -12.17
CA TYR A 517 -0.04 16.09 -12.70
C TYR A 517 -1.38 16.22 -11.98
N GLU A 518 -2.46 15.90 -12.67
CA GLU A 518 -3.77 15.78 -12.03
C GLU A 518 -3.71 14.75 -10.89
N SER A 519 -4.45 15.02 -9.82
CA SER A 519 -4.42 14.24 -8.60
C SER A 519 -5.77 14.31 -7.90
N GLN A 520 -6.08 13.33 -7.07
CA GLN A 520 -7.17 13.43 -6.11
C GLN A 520 -6.95 14.66 -5.20
N GLN A 521 -8.04 15.24 -4.70
CA GLN A 521 -7.97 16.43 -3.85
C GLN A 521 -7.27 16.12 -2.51
N GLY A 522 -6.15 16.76 -2.27
CA GLY A 522 -5.34 16.59 -1.07
C GLY A 522 -3.90 16.19 -1.36
N VAL A 523 -3.12 15.96 -0.31
CA VAL A 523 -1.70 15.62 -0.40
C VAL A 523 -1.40 14.40 0.46
N VAL A 524 -0.82 13.38 -0.16
CA VAL A 524 -0.21 12.22 0.49
C VAL A 524 1.28 12.25 0.14
N ASP A 525 2.04 12.99 0.96
CA ASP A 525 3.48 13.17 0.74
C ASP A 525 4.30 11.94 1.12
N LEU A 526 5.57 11.94 0.73
CA LEU A 526 6.49 10.84 0.99
C LEU A 526 6.62 10.51 2.49
N ARG A 527 6.54 11.50 3.38
CA ARG A 527 6.62 11.29 4.84
C ARG A 527 5.39 10.58 5.39
N LYS A 528 4.20 10.93 4.90
CA LYS A 528 2.96 10.23 5.28
C LYS A 528 3.03 8.75 4.89
N VAL A 529 3.44 8.48 3.66
CA VAL A 529 3.59 7.10 3.17
C VAL A 529 4.64 6.34 3.98
N TYR A 530 5.79 6.95 4.25
CA TYR A 530 6.83 6.35 5.07
C TYR A 530 6.36 6.04 6.50
N SER A 531 5.37 6.77 7.00
CA SER A 531 4.78 6.59 8.33
C SER A 531 3.65 5.57 8.37
N LEU A 532 3.48 4.74 7.34
CA LEU A 532 2.47 3.68 7.26
C LEU A 532 2.36 2.92 8.58
N PRO A 533 1.18 2.93 9.25
CA PRO A 533 0.99 2.24 10.53
C PRO A 533 0.78 0.75 10.28
N LEU A 534 1.58 -0.09 10.97
CA LEU A 534 1.50 -1.55 10.91
C LEU A 534 1.23 -2.17 12.30
N ASP A 535 0.84 -1.37 13.30
CA ASP A 535 0.40 -1.88 14.60
C ASP A 535 -0.97 -2.54 14.47
N GLY A 536 -1.02 -3.84 14.63
CA GLY A 536 -2.23 -4.66 14.45
C GLY A 536 -3.21 -4.63 15.62
N HIS A 537 -2.90 -4.00 16.77
CA HIS A 537 -3.74 -4.04 17.97
C HIS A 537 -4.28 -5.45 18.30
N GLY A 538 -3.48 -6.49 18.05
CA GLY A 538 -3.81 -7.90 18.25
C GLY A 538 -4.34 -8.64 17.01
N ALA A 539 -4.57 -7.95 15.88
CA ALA A 539 -4.83 -8.60 14.59
C ALA A 539 -3.52 -9.09 13.93
N ASN A 540 -3.63 -10.11 13.11
CA ASN A 540 -2.54 -10.60 12.26
C ASN A 540 -2.37 -9.66 11.07
N ILE A 541 -1.37 -8.77 11.11
CA ILE A 541 -1.03 -7.88 10.00
C ILE A 541 -0.08 -8.59 9.04
N LEU A 542 -0.58 -8.92 7.84
CA LEU A 542 0.24 -9.51 6.77
C LEU A 542 1.24 -8.49 6.22
N GLY A 543 0.90 -7.21 6.25
CA GLY A 543 1.73 -6.11 5.76
C GLY A 543 0.91 -4.92 5.28
N GLY A 544 1.39 -4.23 4.25
CA GLY A 544 0.73 -3.05 3.71
C GLY A 544 0.84 -2.93 2.20
N GLN A 545 -0.02 -2.05 1.64
CA GLN A 545 -0.12 -1.88 0.19
C GLN A 545 -0.43 -0.43 -0.17
N GLY A 546 0.17 0.06 -1.27
CA GLY A 546 -0.16 1.33 -1.90
C GLY A 546 -1.17 1.18 -3.02
N GLN A 547 -2.05 2.17 -3.19
CA GLN A 547 -3.14 2.16 -4.16
C GLN A 547 -2.86 3.21 -5.25
N LEU A 548 -2.77 2.76 -6.51
CA LEU A 548 -2.68 3.59 -7.71
C LEU A 548 -4.05 3.57 -8.41
N TRP A 549 -5.03 4.30 -7.82
CA TRP A 549 -6.30 4.57 -8.47
C TRP A 549 -6.08 5.47 -9.68
N SER A 550 -6.74 5.19 -10.79
CA SER A 550 -6.32 5.75 -12.08
C SER A 550 -7.24 6.81 -12.66
N GLU A 551 -8.19 7.35 -11.91
CA GLU A 551 -9.07 8.44 -12.36
C GLU A 551 -8.27 9.64 -12.90
N TYR A 552 -7.14 9.93 -12.25
CA TYR A 552 -6.25 11.05 -12.57
C TYR A 552 -4.90 10.63 -13.12
N ILE A 553 -4.72 9.33 -13.48
CA ILE A 553 -3.52 8.81 -14.14
C ILE A 553 -3.84 8.61 -15.63
N SER A 554 -3.86 9.69 -16.40
CA SER A 554 -4.41 9.70 -17.77
C SER A 554 -3.36 9.74 -18.88
N ARG A 555 -2.07 9.96 -18.55
CA ARG A 555 -0.97 10.09 -19.52
C ARG A 555 -0.03 8.88 -19.54
N GLY A 556 -0.53 7.70 -19.15
CA GLY A 556 0.25 6.45 -19.17
C GLY A 556 1.40 6.45 -18.18
N LEU A 557 2.57 5.95 -18.61
CA LEU A 557 3.72 5.74 -17.73
C LEU A 557 4.25 6.99 -17.04
N ASP A 558 4.20 8.17 -17.67
CA ASP A 558 4.72 9.41 -17.06
C ASP A 558 3.97 9.74 -15.76
N ASP A 559 2.62 9.67 -15.81
CA ASP A 559 1.78 9.88 -14.64
C ASP A 559 1.94 8.74 -13.62
N LEU A 560 1.93 7.50 -14.10
CA LEU A 560 2.04 6.31 -13.26
C LEU A 560 3.34 6.30 -12.47
N ASP A 561 4.47 6.51 -13.13
CA ASP A 561 5.78 6.53 -12.49
C ASP A 561 5.90 7.66 -11.47
N PHE A 562 5.41 8.84 -11.82
CA PHE A 562 5.38 9.97 -10.90
C PHE A 562 4.53 9.65 -9.66
N LYS A 563 3.33 9.07 -9.84
CA LYS A 563 2.44 8.71 -8.72
C LYS A 563 3.00 7.58 -7.87
N ALA A 564 3.60 6.58 -8.50
CA ALA A 564 4.15 5.42 -7.80
C ALA A 564 5.44 5.76 -7.02
N TRP A 565 6.35 6.57 -7.59
CA TRP A 565 7.70 6.73 -7.06
C TRP A 565 7.98 8.17 -6.62
N PRO A 566 8.73 8.37 -5.51
CA PRO A 566 9.37 7.37 -4.63
C PRO A 566 8.45 6.76 -3.55
N ARG A 567 7.15 7.05 -3.53
CA ARG A 567 6.22 6.62 -2.47
C ARG A 567 6.09 5.10 -2.38
N GLY A 568 6.11 4.38 -3.50
CA GLY A 568 6.16 2.91 -3.51
C GLY A 568 7.39 2.35 -2.80
N ALA A 569 8.56 3.00 -2.93
CA ALA A 569 9.76 2.61 -2.19
C ALA A 569 9.64 2.87 -0.68
N ALA A 570 8.85 3.89 -0.27
CA ALA A 570 8.54 4.13 1.14
C ALA A 570 7.63 3.02 1.72
N ILE A 571 6.65 2.53 0.94
CA ILE A 571 5.84 1.36 1.32
C ILE A 571 6.73 0.12 1.45
N ALA A 572 7.62 -0.09 0.48
CA ALA A 572 8.56 -1.20 0.51
C ALA A 572 9.39 -1.20 1.80
N GLU A 573 9.98 -0.06 2.17
CA GLU A 573 10.76 0.03 3.41
C GLU A 573 9.89 -0.07 4.66
N ALA A 574 8.69 0.51 4.64
CA ALA A 574 7.77 0.42 5.77
C ALA A 574 7.41 -1.03 6.10
N THR A 575 7.11 -1.82 5.08
CA THR A 575 6.72 -3.23 5.22
C THR A 575 7.90 -4.18 5.36
N TRP A 576 9.08 -3.80 4.85
CA TRP A 576 10.32 -4.56 5.01
C TRP A 576 10.87 -4.44 6.42
N CYS A 577 10.97 -3.21 6.94
CA CYS A 577 11.64 -2.91 8.21
C CYS A 577 10.71 -2.87 9.42
N ASP A 578 9.44 -2.47 9.24
CA ASP A 578 8.45 -2.26 10.31
C ASP A 578 9.00 -1.42 11.49
N HIS A 579 9.02 -1.98 12.71
CA HIS A 579 9.53 -1.32 13.92
C HIS A 579 11.05 -1.05 13.90
N ARG A 580 11.78 -1.66 12.96
CA ARG A 580 13.23 -1.44 12.74
C ARG A 580 13.51 -0.32 11.74
N ARG A 581 12.46 0.32 11.22
CA ARG A 581 12.55 1.36 10.19
C ARG A 581 13.45 2.50 10.66
N PRO A 582 14.45 2.89 9.85
CA PRO A 582 15.27 4.08 10.12
C PRO A 582 14.43 5.37 10.15
N GLY A 583 15.05 6.48 10.56
CA GLY A 583 14.38 7.77 10.50
C GLY A 583 14.09 8.23 9.07
N PHE A 584 13.01 9.01 8.87
CA PHE A 584 12.61 9.49 7.54
C PHE A 584 13.72 10.25 6.80
N ASP A 585 14.53 11.03 7.51
CA ASP A 585 15.60 11.82 6.87
C ASP A 585 16.72 10.91 6.34
N ASP A 586 17.00 9.80 7.02
CA ASP A 586 17.90 8.76 6.53
C ASP A 586 17.33 8.07 5.30
N PHE A 587 16.05 7.66 5.32
CA PHE A 587 15.37 7.14 4.13
C PHE A 587 15.45 8.11 2.96
N LYS A 588 15.15 9.41 3.20
CA LYS A 588 15.21 10.45 2.17
C LYS A 588 16.62 10.60 1.57
N ARG A 589 17.67 10.46 2.37
CA ARG A 589 19.07 10.43 1.92
C ARG A 589 19.33 9.22 1.01
N ARG A 590 18.91 8.02 1.46
CA ARG A 590 19.15 6.76 0.73
C ARG A 590 18.40 6.70 -0.59
N ILE A 591 17.11 7.08 -0.60
CA ILE A 591 16.31 7.03 -1.83
C ILE A 591 16.81 8.04 -2.89
N LYS A 592 17.31 9.21 -2.49
CA LYS A 592 17.98 10.15 -3.41
C LYS A 592 19.21 9.54 -4.08
N ALA A 593 19.96 8.73 -3.35
CA ALA A 593 21.14 8.04 -3.90
C ALA A 593 20.74 6.94 -4.91
N ARG A 594 19.48 6.55 -4.99
CA ARG A 594 18.94 5.58 -5.98
C ARG A 594 18.49 6.22 -7.29
N ALA A 595 18.66 7.53 -7.48
CA ALA A 595 18.23 8.22 -8.70
C ALA A 595 18.79 7.58 -9.99
N SER A 596 20.01 7.03 -9.97
CA SER A 596 20.59 6.30 -11.10
C SER A 596 19.81 5.01 -11.41
N ASN A 597 19.38 4.27 -10.39
CA ASN A 597 18.59 3.05 -10.57
C ASN A 597 17.21 3.35 -11.17
N PHE A 598 16.57 4.44 -10.75
CA PHE A 598 15.33 4.88 -11.38
C PHE A 598 15.53 5.26 -12.84
N LYS A 599 16.60 6.01 -13.14
CA LYS A 599 16.94 6.40 -14.52
C LYS A 599 17.23 5.20 -15.42
N GLU A 600 17.89 4.15 -14.90
CA GLU A 600 18.10 2.88 -15.63
C GLU A 600 16.77 2.19 -15.99
N LEU A 601 15.74 2.40 -15.20
CA LEU A 601 14.38 1.89 -15.43
C LEU A 601 13.54 2.85 -16.28
N GLY A 602 14.08 3.98 -16.73
CA GLY A 602 13.37 4.99 -17.52
C GLY A 602 12.53 5.96 -16.68
N ILE A 603 12.71 5.98 -15.36
CA ILE A 603 11.93 6.78 -14.43
C ILE A 603 12.71 8.02 -14.02
N GLU A 604 12.08 9.19 -14.14
CA GLU A 604 12.60 10.43 -13.56
C GLU A 604 12.15 10.56 -12.10
N LEU A 605 13.09 10.44 -11.17
CA LEU A 605 12.80 10.57 -9.74
C LEU A 605 12.58 12.04 -9.36
N ILE A 606 11.34 12.41 -9.12
CA ILE A 606 10.95 13.72 -8.61
C ILE A 606 10.76 13.62 -7.08
N MET A 607 11.51 14.43 -6.35
CA MET A 607 11.43 14.53 -4.89
C MET A 607 10.74 15.85 -4.51
N SER A 608 9.47 15.79 -4.19
CA SER A 608 8.67 16.92 -3.71
C SER A 608 9.03 17.32 -2.27
#